data_8f40c8b931d1649a4885cb1c54f05a7c
#
_entry.id   8f40c8b931d1649a4885cb1c54f05a7c
#
_cell.length_a   1.000
_cell.length_b   1.000
_cell.length_c   1.000
_cell.angle_alpha   90.00
_cell.angle_beta   90.00
_cell.angle_gamma   90.00
#
_symmetry.space_group_name_H-M   'P 1'
#
loop_
_entity.id
_entity.type
_entity.pdbx_description
1 polymer ?
#
loop_
_entity_poly.entity_id
_entity_poly.type
_entity_poly.pdbx_seq_one_letter_code
_entity_poly.pdbx_strand_id
1 'polypeptide(L)'
;SAGIVGIAVGFAAKDSLANLFSGFFIVADAPYKLGDYINLDTGERGKVSAIGLRSTRLLTRADVEITIPNGVIANAKIVNESGGPNLKMRVSIAVGVAYGTDLDRLCEVLTDLAVAHQEVCIDPAPRMRLRGFGASSVDFDLLVWIEHPEYRGRISHELYMRIYKTLGEEGIEIPYSKQDLYIKE
;
A
#
# COMPACT_ATOMS: atom_id res chain seq x y z
N SER A 1 21.83 -49.35 14.42
CA SER A 1 22.59 -48.09 14.62
C SER A 1 22.49 -47.11 13.46
N ALA A 2 22.47 -47.59 12.17
CA ALA A 2 22.40 -46.72 10.98
C ALA A 2 21.07 -45.94 10.89
N GLY A 3 19.95 -46.57 11.33
CA GLY A 3 18.63 -45.89 11.29
C GLY A 3 18.53 -44.68 12.22
N ILE A 4 19.13 -44.76 13.42
CA ILE A 4 19.13 -43.66 14.38
C ILE A 4 19.93 -42.46 13.83
N VAL A 5 21.08 -42.73 13.20
CA VAL A 5 21.90 -41.70 12.58
C VAL A 5 21.15 -41.05 11.43
N GLY A 6 20.44 -41.82 10.59
CA GLY A 6 19.61 -41.29 9.50
C GLY A 6 18.50 -40.35 9.99
N ILE A 7 17.82 -40.74 11.08
CA ILE A 7 16.78 -39.90 11.69
C ILE A 7 17.39 -38.58 12.24
N ALA A 8 18.53 -38.67 12.93
CA ALA A 8 19.21 -37.51 13.48
C ALA A 8 19.65 -36.52 12.38
N VAL A 9 20.24 -37.04 11.29
CA VAL A 9 20.61 -36.22 10.11
C VAL A 9 19.38 -35.62 9.44
N GLY A 10 18.29 -36.37 9.30
CA GLY A 10 17.03 -35.88 8.75
C GLY A 10 16.45 -34.72 9.55
N PHE A 11 16.45 -34.81 10.89
CA PHE A 11 16.03 -33.72 11.74
C PHE A 11 16.95 -32.50 11.65
N ALA A 12 18.27 -32.70 11.59
CA ALA A 12 19.24 -31.62 11.43
C ALA A 12 19.11 -30.89 10.07
N ALA A 13 18.73 -31.60 9.01
CA ALA A 13 18.54 -31.05 7.66
C ALA A 13 17.14 -30.48 7.39
N LYS A 14 16.17 -30.73 8.27
CA LYS A 14 14.75 -30.39 8.06
C LYS A 14 14.52 -28.98 7.57
N ASP A 15 15.06 -27.98 8.26
CA ASP A 15 14.83 -26.57 7.95
C ASP A 15 15.51 -26.15 6.63
N SER A 16 16.69 -26.72 6.35
CA SER A 16 17.38 -26.46 5.09
C SER A 16 16.60 -27.02 3.88
N LEU A 17 16.09 -28.25 4.02
CA LEU A 17 15.26 -28.87 2.99
C LEU A 17 13.92 -28.12 2.82
N ALA A 18 13.28 -27.70 3.91
CA ALA A 18 12.05 -26.92 3.86
C ALA A 18 12.26 -25.61 3.08
N ASN A 19 13.35 -24.91 3.32
CA ASN A 19 13.67 -23.68 2.60
C ASN A 19 13.93 -23.92 1.11
N LEU A 20 14.61 -25.02 0.74
CA LEU A 20 14.85 -25.39 -0.65
C LEU A 20 13.54 -25.71 -1.38
N PHE A 21 12.69 -26.55 -0.80
CA PHE A 21 11.38 -26.88 -1.38
C PHE A 21 10.50 -25.65 -1.50
N SER A 22 10.44 -24.82 -0.47
CA SER A 22 9.70 -23.55 -0.51
C SER A 22 10.21 -22.63 -1.61
N GLY A 23 11.54 -22.54 -1.80
CA GLY A 23 12.13 -21.78 -2.89
C GLY A 23 11.73 -22.30 -4.27
N PHE A 24 11.70 -23.61 -4.44
CA PHE A 24 11.20 -24.25 -5.67
C PHE A 24 9.73 -23.88 -5.94
N PHE A 25 8.85 -24.01 -4.95
CA PHE A 25 7.43 -23.67 -5.11
C PHE A 25 7.20 -22.16 -5.33
N ILE A 26 7.96 -21.29 -4.68
CA ILE A 26 7.91 -19.84 -4.93
C ILE A 26 8.20 -19.54 -6.41
N VAL A 27 9.18 -20.21 -7.01
CA VAL A 27 9.51 -20.03 -8.43
C VAL A 27 8.46 -20.66 -9.33
N ALA A 28 7.94 -21.86 -8.98
CA ALA A 28 6.99 -22.59 -9.80
C ALA A 28 5.59 -21.92 -9.82
N ASP A 29 5.09 -21.54 -8.66
CA ASP A 29 3.75 -20.94 -8.52
C ASP A 29 3.78 -19.41 -8.70
N ALA A 30 4.96 -18.79 -8.60
CA ALA A 30 5.21 -17.36 -8.79
C ALA A 30 4.20 -16.44 -8.07
N PRO A 31 3.98 -16.58 -6.75
CA PRO A 31 3.09 -15.69 -6.00
C PRO A 31 3.60 -14.24 -6.04
N TYR A 32 4.86 -14.07 -6.30
CA TYR A 32 5.52 -12.80 -6.62
C TYR A 32 6.71 -13.05 -7.55
N LYS A 33 7.17 -12.00 -8.20
CA LYS A 33 8.30 -12.02 -9.14
C LYS A 33 9.38 -11.04 -8.71
N LEU A 34 10.56 -11.17 -9.31
CA LEU A 34 11.63 -10.18 -9.16
C LEU A 34 11.11 -8.80 -9.59
N GLY A 35 11.31 -7.81 -8.74
CA GLY A 35 10.83 -6.44 -8.96
C GLY A 35 9.46 -6.13 -8.38
N ASP A 36 8.65 -7.14 -8.01
CA ASP A 36 7.36 -6.91 -7.36
C ASP A 36 7.52 -6.25 -5.99
N TYR A 37 6.54 -5.45 -5.60
CA TYR A 37 6.47 -4.85 -4.28
C TYR A 37 5.51 -5.65 -3.43
N ILE A 38 6.03 -6.29 -2.39
CA ILE A 38 5.24 -7.18 -1.52
C ILE A 38 5.22 -6.71 -0.09
N ASN A 39 4.15 -7.08 0.62
CA ASN A 39 3.97 -6.85 2.03
C ASN A 39 3.59 -8.17 2.71
N LEU A 40 4.34 -8.58 3.72
CA LEU A 40 4.11 -9.79 4.50
C LEU A 40 3.30 -9.46 5.76
N ASP A 41 2.57 -10.42 6.27
CA ASP A 41 1.81 -10.28 7.52
C ASP A 41 2.71 -10.14 8.75
N THR A 42 3.97 -10.53 8.64
CA THR A 42 5.03 -10.30 9.62
C THR A 42 5.53 -8.85 9.66
N GLY A 43 5.09 -8.01 8.71
CA GLY A 43 5.32 -6.58 8.67
C GLY A 43 6.42 -6.11 7.71
N GLU A 44 7.19 -7.03 7.13
CA GLU A 44 8.19 -6.68 6.13
C GLU A 44 7.53 -6.27 4.82
N ARG A 45 7.90 -5.11 4.32
CA ARG A 45 7.38 -4.52 3.09
C ARG A 45 8.52 -3.97 2.24
N GLY A 46 8.62 -4.42 1.00
CA GLY A 46 9.69 -3.99 0.11
C GLY A 46 9.57 -4.55 -1.30
N LYS A 47 10.50 -4.11 -2.15
CA LYS A 47 10.67 -4.61 -3.52
C LYS A 47 11.49 -5.89 -3.50
N VAL A 48 11.04 -6.92 -4.17
CA VAL A 48 11.77 -8.18 -4.33
C VAL A 48 13.04 -7.91 -5.14
N SER A 49 14.18 -7.92 -4.47
CA SER A 49 15.50 -7.67 -5.07
C SER A 49 16.17 -8.95 -5.56
N ALA A 50 15.87 -10.09 -4.93
CA ALA A 50 16.37 -11.38 -5.38
C ALA A 50 15.50 -12.53 -4.85
N ILE A 51 15.37 -13.59 -5.65
CA ILE A 51 14.75 -14.87 -5.26
C ILE A 51 15.81 -15.94 -5.39
N GLY A 52 16.30 -16.43 -4.25
CA GLY A 52 17.30 -17.49 -4.18
C GLY A 52 16.68 -18.84 -3.83
N LEU A 53 17.48 -19.89 -3.90
CA LEU A 53 17.06 -21.25 -3.57
C LEU A 53 16.56 -21.40 -2.12
N ARG A 54 17.17 -20.65 -1.18
CA ARG A 54 16.91 -20.80 0.23
C ARG A 54 16.26 -19.57 0.87
N SER A 55 16.39 -18.41 0.25
CA SER A 55 15.90 -17.14 0.79
C SER A 55 15.53 -16.19 -0.32
N THR A 56 14.56 -15.31 -0.02
CA THR A 56 14.18 -14.16 -0.84
C THR A 56 14.69 -12.90 -0.16
N ARG A 57 15.10 -11.90 -0.95
CA ARG A 57 15.57 -10.60 -0.46
C ARG A 57 14.61 -9.52 -0.87
N LEU A 58 14.30 -8.65 0.08
CA LEU A 58 13.47 -7.46 -0.12
C LEU A 58 14.29 -6.21 0.14
N LEU A 59 14.21 -5.25 -0.76
CA LEU A 59 14.73 -3.90 -0.57
C LEU A 59 13.61 -3.01 -0.04
N THR A 60 13.77 -2.47 1.17
CA THR A 60 12.80 -1.57 1.78
C THR A 60 12.92 -0.15 1.24
N ARG A 61 11.97 0.72 1.59
CA ARG A 61 12.00 2.15 1.22
C ARG A 61 13.09 2.96 1.93
N ALA A 62 13.70 2.38 2.96
CA ALA A 62 14.86 2.97 3.67
C ALA A 62 16.19 2.45 3.12
N ASP A 63 16.18 1.84 1.92
CA ASP A 63 17.34 1.22 1.27
C ASP A 63 18.01 0.12 2.12
N VAL A 64 17.23 -0.53 2.99
CA VAL A 64 17.66 -1.67 3.80
C VAL A 64 17.24 -2.96 3.11
N GLU A 65 18.21 -3.87 2.92
CA GLU A 65 17.93 -5.22 2.40
C GLU A 65 17.54 -6.14 3.55
N ILE A 66 16.38 -6.79 3.42
CA ILE A 66 15.89 -7.82 4.34
C ILE A 66 16.02 -9.17 3.64
N THR A 67 16.71 -10.12 4.26
CA THR A 67 16.81 -11.51 3.77
C THR A 67 15.87 -12.38 4.60
N ILE A 68 14.91 -13.01 3.92
CA ILE A 68 13.88 -13.84 4.55
C ILE A 68 14.00 -15.28 4.05
N PRO A 69 14.12 -16.28 4.93
CA PRO A 69 14.10 -17.69 4.53
C PRO A 69 12.83 -18.05 3.77
N ASN A 70 12.96 -18.80 2.68
CA ASN A 70 11.80 -19.15 1.84
C ASN A 70 10.71 -19.91 2.60
N GLY A 71 11.09 -20.74 3.58
CA GLY A 71 10.13 -21.44 4.44
C GLY A 71 9.27 -20.50 5.27
N VAL A 72 9.78 -19.33 5.66
CA VAL A 72 9.01 -18.28 6.35
C VAL A 72 8.02 -17.64 5.39
N ILE A 73 8.49 -17.23 4.23
CA ILE A 73 7.64 -16.59 3.20
C ILE A 73 6.53 -17.55 2.72
N ALA A 74 6.86 -18.82 2.49
CA ALA A 74 5.88 -19.81 2.01
C ALA A 74 4.71 -20.04 2.99
N ASN A 75 4.91 -19.77 4.28
CA ASN A 75 3.88 -19.86 5.31
C ASN A 75 3.24 -18.52 5.67
N ALA A 76 3.75 -17.41 5.14
CA ALA A 76 3.23 -16.08 5.40
C ALA A 76 2.08 -15.72 4.44
N LYS A 77 1.20 -14.84 4.88
CA LYS A 77 0.27 -14.15 3.98
C LYS A 77 1.04 -13.13 3.16
N ILE A 78 1.03 -13.28 1.85
CA ILE A 78 1.70 -12.38 0.92
C ILE A 78 0.66 -11.46 0.29
N VAL A 79 0.83 -10.16 0.45
CA VAL A 79 0.10 -9.13 -0.29
C VAL A 79 1.03 -8.62 -1.37
N ASN A 80 0.82 -9.05 -2.61
CA ASN A 80 1.57 -8.56 -3.76
C ASN A 80 0.90 -7.29 -4.30
N GLU A 81 1.53 -6.14 -4.05
CA GLU A 81 1.01 -4.83 -4.46
C GLU A 81 1.22 -4.54 -5.95
N SER A 82 2.09 -5.33 -6.62
CA SER A 82 2.38 -5.22 -8.06
C SER A 82 1.77 -6.37 -8.90
N GLY A 83 1.23 -7.40 -8.26
CA GLY A 83 0.86 -8.67 -8.90
C GLY A 83 -0.63 -8.86 -9.17
N GLY A 84 -1.46 -7.83 -9.06
CA GLY A 84 -2.89 -7.93 -9.32
C GLY A 84 -3.23 -8.03 -10.82
N PRO A 85 -4.49 -8.32 -11.18
CA PRO A 85 -4.95 -8.32 -12.57
C PRO A 85 -4.83 -6.92 -13.21
N ASN A 86 -4.78 -5.89 -12.39
CA ASN A 86 -4.41 -4.54 -12.78
C ASN A 86 -3.06 -4.23 -12.14
N LEU A 87 -2.04 -3.97 -12.94
CA LEU A 87 -0.68 -3.65 -12.47
C LEU A 87 -0.63 -2.30 -11.73
N LYS A 88 -1.68 -1.48 -11.89
CA LYS A 88 -1.78 -0.16 -11.27
C LYS A 88 -2.32 -0.29 -9.86
N MET A 89 -1.62 0.29 -8.90
CA MET A 89 -2.04 0.34 -7.51
C MET A 89 -3.01 1.49 -7.27
N ARG A 90 -4.15 1.22 -6.62
CA ARG A 90 -5.06 2.27 -6.17
C ARG A 90 -4.59 2.87 -4.86
N VAL A 91 -4.49 4.19 -4.81
CA VAL A 91 -4.22 4.98 -3.60
C VAL A 91 -5.47 5.77 -3.24
N SER A 92 -5.79 5.82 -1.95
CA SER A 92 -6.88 6.62 -1.40
C SER A 92 -6.30 7.78 -0.61
N ILE A 93 -6.71 9.00 -0.95
CA ILE A 93 -6.33 10.24 -0.29
C ILE A 93 -7.57 10.76 0.42
N ALA A 94 -7.59 10.69 1.75
CA ALA A 94 -8.70 11.14 2.56
C ALA A 94 -8.75 12.68 2.59
N VAL A 95 -9.95 13.24 2.39
CA VAL A 95 -10.20 14.68 2.39
C VAL A 95 -11.49 14.94 3.16
N GLY A 96 -11.42 15.77 4.21
CA GLY A 96 -12.57 16.24 4.96
C GLY A 96 -12.80 17.73 4.70
N VAL A 97 -14.04 18.10 4.36
CA VAL A 97 -14.43 19.49 4.13
C VAL A 97 -15.59 19.88 5.03
N ALA A 98 -15.77 21.19 5.27
CA ALA A 98 -16.84 21.71 6.14
C ALA A 98 -18.23 21.40 5.55
N TYR A 99 -19.22 21.24 6.41
CA TYR A 99 -20.63 21.23 6.02
C TYR A 99 -21.00 22.55 5.33
N GLY A 100 -21.80 22.45 4.26
CA GLY A 100 -22.17 23.60 3.43
C GLY A 100 -21.25 23.85 2.25
N THR A 101 -20.16 23.08 2.11
CA THR A 101 -19.31 23.09 0.91
C THR A 101 -20.07 22.61 -0.31
N ASP A 102 -19.88 23.26 -1.46
CA ASP A 102 -20.33 22.77 -2.75
C ASP A 102 -19.57 21.50 -3.13
N LEU A 103 -20.23 20.36 -2.97
CA LEU A 103 -19.60 19.04 -3.15
C LEU A 103 -19.32 18.72 -4.62
N ASP A 104 -20.10 19.25 -5.55
CA ASP A 104 -19.91 19.05 -6.98
C ASP A 104 -18.64 19.81 -7.42
N ARG A 105 -18.52 21.06 -6.99
CA ARG A 105 -17.31 21.87 -7.23
C ARG A 105 -16.07 21.23 -6.60
N LEU A 106 -16.16 20.71 -5.38
CA LEU A 106 -15.07 19.98 -4.71
C LEU A 106 -14.63 18.78 -5.55
N CYS A 107 -15.58 17.98 -6.03
CA CYS A 107 -15.27 16.79 -6.82
C CYS A 107 -14.59 17.14 -8.14
N GLU A 108 -15.04 18.19 -8.83
CA GLU A 108 -14.44 18.69 -10.06
C GLU A 108 -12.99 19.14 -9.82
N VAL A 109 -12.79 20.07 -8.89
CA VAL A 109 -11.47 20.65 -8.58
C VAL A 109 -10.45 19.59 -8.18
N LEU A 110 -10.81 18.67 -7.30
CA LEU A 110 -9.87 17.65 -6.82
C LEU A 110 -9.61 16.55 -7.85
N THR A 111 -10.58 16.25 -8.71
CA THR A 111 -10.37 15.30 -9.82
C THR A 111 -9.40 15.91 -10.85
N ASP A 112 -9.61 17.17 -11.23
CA ASP A 112 -8.72 17.88 -12.16
C ASP A 112 -7.30 18.01 -11.61
N LEU A 113 -7.16 18.33 -10.33
CA LEU A 113 -5.87 18.37 -9.64
C LEU A 113 -5.14 17.02 -9.72
N ALA A 114 -5.87 15.92 -9.55
CA ALA A 114 -5.30 14.58 -9.63
C ALA A 114 -4.90 14.22 -11.07
N VAL A 115 -5.73 14.54 -12.05
CA VAL A 115 -5.43 14.33 -13.49
C VAL A 115 -4.20 15.12 -13.93
N ALA A 116 -4.00 16.32 -13.38
CA ALA A 116 -2.84 17.17 -13.67
C ALA A 116 -1.53 16.66 -13.02
N HIS A 117 -1.58 15.61 -12.19
CA HIS A 117 -0.37 15.04 -11.58
C HIS A 117 0.27 14.01 -12.51
N GLN A 118 1.55 14.21 -12.86
CA GLN A 118 2.27 13.43 -13.89
C GLN A 118 2.33 11.92 -13.63
N GLU A 119 2.33 11.50 -12.36
CA GLU A 119 2.46 10.08 -11.97
C GLU A 119 1.13 9.44 -11.56
N VAL A 120 0.03 10.17 -11.71
CA VAL A 120 -1.32 9.61 -11.56
C VAL A 120 -1.79 9.10 -12.91
N CYS A 121 -2.27 7.87 -12.94
CA CYS A 121 -2.78 7.26 -14.16
C CYS A 121 -4.09 7.94 -14.62
N ILE A 122 -4.22 8.15 -15.91
CA ILE A 122 -5.46 8.66 -16.52
C ILE A 122 -6.49 7.53 -16.66
N ASP A 123 -6.03 6.31 -16.84
CA ASP A 123 -6.88 5.11 -16.93
C ASP A 123 -6.36 4.06 -15.91
N PRO A 124 -7.14 3.66 -14.91
CA PRO A 124 -8.47 4.19 -14.53
C PRO A 124 -8.38 5.66 -14.08
N ALA A 125 -9.39 6.45 -14.47
CA ALA A 125 -9.43 7.87 -14.14
C ALA A 125 -9.56 8.10 -12.61
N PRO A 126 -8.90 9.15 -12.08
CA PRO A 126 -9.12 9.61 -10.71
C PRO A 126 -10.60 9.89 -10.46
N ARG A 127 -11.06 9.65 -9.24
CA ARG A 127 -12.46 9.90 -8.87
C ARG A 127 -12.63 10.16 -7.39
N MET A 128 -13.58 11.02 -7.07
CA MET A 128 -14.02 11.29 -5.70
C MET A 128 -15.06 10.27 -5.24
N ARG A 129 -15.00 9.91 -3.96
CA ARG A 129 -15.99 9.07 -3.28
C ARG A 129 -16.34 9.65 -1.92
N LEU A 130 -17.60 10.01 -1.74
CA LEU A 130 -18.15 10.34 -0.42
C LEU A 130 -18.06 9.09 0.46
N ARG A 131 -17.52 9.26 1.67
CA ARG A 131 -17.37 8.17 2.65
C ARG A 131 -18.37 8.26 3.77
N GLY A 132 -18.72 9.46 4.17
CA GLY A 132 -19.67 9.67 5.25
C GLY A 132 -19.73 11.10 5.70
N PHE A 133 -20.51 11.28 6.77
CA PHE A 133 -20.69 12.54 7.45
C PHE A 133 -20.08 12.42 8.84
N GLY A 134 -18.95 13.11 9.06
CA GLY A 134 -18.26 13.17 10.34
C GLY A 134 -18.89 14.16 11.30
N ALA A 135 -18.36 14.22 12.53
CA ALA A 135 -18.87 15.13 13.55
C ALA A 135 -18.76 16.63 13.16
N SER A 136 -17.77 16.97 12.33
CA SER A 136 -17.53 18.35 11.88
C SER A 136 -17.17 18.44 10.40
N SER A 137 -17.16 17.31 9.67
CA SER A 137 -16.71 17.24 8.28
C SER A 137 -17.61 16.36 7.42
N VAL A 138 -17.59 16.64 6.13
CA VAL A 138 -18.04 15.72 5.09
C VAL A 138 -16.81 15.03 4.53
N ASP A 139 -16.76 13.70 4.64
CA ASP A 139 -15.56 12.92 4.39
C ASP A 139 -15.57 12.28 3.01
N PHE A 140 -14.51 12.51 2.26
CA PHE A 140 -14.28 11.98 0.93
C PHE A 140 -12.96 11.23 0.83
N ASP A 141 -12.89 10.32 -0.14
CA ASP A 141 -11.64 9.79 -0.66
C ASP A 141 -11.45 10.23 -2.11
N LEU A 142 -10.33 10.83 -2.42
CA LEU A 142 -9.83 10.95 -3.78
C LEU A 142 -9.08 9.65 -4.12
N LEU A 143 -9.65 8.86 -5.03
CA LEU A 143 -9.09 7.61 -5.50
C LEU A 143 -8.26 7.87 -6.75
N VAL A 144 -6.98 7.56 -6.68
CA VAL A 144 -6.03 7.67 -7.79
C VAL A 144 -5.33 6.33 -8.04
N TRP A 145 -4.87 6.11 -9.26
CA TRP A 145 -4.07 4.94 -9.59
C TRP A 145 -2.66 5.37 -9.97
N ILE A 146 -1.68 4.59 -9.50
CA ILE A 146 -0.26 4.81 -9.75
C ILE A 146 0.36 3.53 -10.31
N GLU A 147 1.39 3.64 -11.14
CA GLU A 147 2.04 2.48 -11.75
C GLU A 147 2.99 1.77 -10.78
N HIS A 148 3.66 2.52 -9.91
CA HIS A 148 4.71 2.00 -9.04
C HIS A 148 4.35 2.14 -7.56
N PRO A 149 4.03 1.02 -6.85
CA PRO A 149 3.69 1.03 -5.43
C PRO A 149 4.76 1.65 -4.53
N GLU A 150 6.02 1.58 -4.95
CA GLU A 150 7.16 2.17 -4.25
C GLU A 150 7.03 3.70 -4.10
N TYR A 151 6.38 4.39 -5.04
CA TYR A 151 6.20 5.85 -5.01
C TYR A 151 4.95 6.32 -4.27
N ARG A 152 4.11 5.39 -3.77
CA ARG A 152 2.87 5.71 -3.06
C ARG A 152 3.04 6.83 -2.02
N GLY A 153 4.09 6.77 -1.19
CA GLY A 153 4.27 7.74 -0.12
C GLY A 153 4.58 9.15 -0.64
N ARG A 154 5.44 9.27 -1.65
CA ARG A 154 5.81 10.52 -2.27
C ARG A 154 4.60 11.14 -3.00
N ILE A 155 3.93 10.36 -3.85
CA ILE A 155 2.76 10.83 -4.59
C ILE A 155 1.63 11.24 -3.63
N SER A 156 1.39 10.47 -2.56
CA SER A 156 0.41 10.86 -1.54
C SER A 156 0.77 12.19 -0.89
N HIS A 157 2.04 12.41 -0.52
CA HIS A 157 2.51 13.67 0.04
C HIS A 157 2.27 14.83 -0.93
N GLU A 158 2.66 14.68 -2.19
CA GLU A 158 2.50 15.72 -3.21
C GLU A 158 1.03 16.07 -3.44
N LEU A 159 0.14 15.06 -3.49
CA LEU A 159 -1.30 15.26 -3.61
C LEU A 159 -1.87 15.98 -2.38
N TYR A 160 -1.54 15.56 -1.15
CA TYR A 160 -2.00 16.25 0.06
C TYR A 160 -1.56 17.71 0.09
N MET A 161 -0.31 18.00 -0.28
CA MET A 161 0.20 19.38 -0.34
C MET A 161 -0.54 20.24 -1.36
N ARG A 162 -0.82 19.67 -2.54
CA ARG A 162 -1.59 20.37 -3.59
C ARG A 162 -3.04 20.57 -3.16
N ILE A 163 -3.70 19.52 -2.65
CA ILE A 163 -5.09 19.58 -2.15
C ILE A 163 -5.22 20.69 -1.12
N TYR A 164 -4.33 20.74 -0.12
CA TYR A 164 -4.37 21.75 0.93
C TYR A 164 -4.33 23.19 0.37
N LYS A 165 -3.43 23.44 -0.60
CA LYS A 165 -3.31 24.75 -1.24
C LYS A 165 -4.53 25.09 -2.08
N THR A 166 -4.98 24.15 -2.92
CA THR A 166 -6.11 24.35 -3.82
C THR A 166 -7.42 24.57 -3.05
N LEU A 167 -7.66 23.85 -1.96
CA LEU A 167 -8.83 24.09 -1.11
C LEU A 167 -8.82 25.51 -0.54
N GLY A 168 -7.64 26.02 -0.13
CA GLY A 168 -7.50 27.41 0.32
C GLY A 168 -7.75 28.43 -0.79
N GLU A 169 -7.27 28.20 -2.01
CA GLU A 169 -7.47 29.05 -3.17
C GLU A 169 -8.94 29.09 -3.63
N GLU A 170 -9.64 27.96 -3.57
CA GLU A 170 -11.06 27.83 -3.89
C GLU A 170 -11.99 28.28 -2.73
N GLY A 171 -11.44 28.69 -1.60
CA GLY A 171 -12.22 29.10 -0.43
C GLY A 171 -12.99 27.95 0.26
N ILE A 172 -12.56 26.71 0.03
CA ILE A 172 -13.16 25.51 0.64
C ILE A 172 -12.55 25.28 2.01
N GLU A 173 -13.38 25.33 3.05
CA GLU A 173 -12.94 25.19 4.44
C GLU A 173 -12.58 23.73 4.78
N ILE A 174 -11.38 23.53 5.34
CA ILE A 174 -11.02 22.31 6.07
C ILE A 174 -11.43 22.55 7.53
N PRO A 175 -12.45 21.84 8.05
CA PRO A 175 -13.05 22.22 9.33
C PRO A 175 -12.16 21.84 10.52
N TYR A 176 -12.12 22.71 11.50
CA TYR A 176 -11.73 22.34 12.86
C TYR A 176 -12.87 21.61 13.57
N SER A 177 -12.60 20.95 14.68
CA SER A 177 -13.65 20.38 15.53
C SER A 177 -14.60 21.50 15.96
N LYS A 178 -15.89 21.40 15.60
CA LYS A 178 -16.94 22.34 15.96
C LYS A 178 -17.78 21.73 17.07
N GLN A 179 -18.10 22.53 18.11
CA GLN A 179 -18.95 22.13 19.23
C GLN A 179 -19.94 23.24 19.55
N ASP A 180 -21.20 22.89 19.70
CA ASP A 180 -22.23 23.78 20.22
C ASP A 180 -22.27 23.66 21.74
N LEU A 181 -21.98 24.74 22.46
CA LEU A 181 -22.03 24.79 23.91
C LEU A 181 -23.33 25.41 24.38
N TYR A 182 -24.16 24.63 25.06
CA TYR A 182 -25.36 25.14 25.76
C TYR A 182 -25.03 25.37 27.24
N ILE A 183 -24.90 26.63 27.62
CA ILE A 183 -24.71 27.03 29.03
C ILE A 183 -26.09 27.18 29.65
N LYS A 184 -26.41 26.32 30.61
CA LYS A 184 -27.61 26.51 31.46
C LYS A 184 -27.24 27.43 32.61
N GLU A 185 -27.95 28.54 32.73
CA GLU A 185 -27.95 29.41 33.94
C GLU A 185 -28.65 28.71 35.11
#